data_0efc95b5abea5dd727a38f084142c738
#
_entry.id   0efc95b5abea5dd727a38f084142c738
#
_cell.length_a   1.000
_cell.length_b   1.000
_cell.length_c   1.000
_cell.angle_alpha   90.00
_cell.angle_beta   90.00
_cell.angle_gamma   90.00
#
_symmetry.space_group_name_H-M   'P 1'
#
loop_
_entity.id
_entity.type
_entity.pdbx_description
1 polymer ?
#
loop_
_entity_poly.entity_id
_entity_poly.type
_entity_poly.pdbx_seq_one_letter_code
_entity_poly.pdbx_strand_id
1 'polypeptide(L)'
;MGLLMMAVLCTGLFFPGHSSAALGSQMLSTGSSNSDVKQLQEYLMTKGVFPYHTATGYYGPITKGAVERFQEQSRLKVDGVAGSATISKIKVLRSGDMGKPVIELQRLLKAWNTYDSTVDGIYGDSTVSAVASFQKNQGITSDGIAGPKTFSKLRQKSPSYSTRSFTVNSSAYTADCDGCSGKTRMGIDLQKYNDGKVVAVDPDVIPLGSKVVVEGYGTAIAADTGGGINGKMIDVFIPDHGDAINWGRKDVKVTVYEK
;
A
#
# COMPACT_ATOMS: atom_id res chain seq x y z
N MET A 1 -29.40 -56.11 18.60
CA MET A 1 -28.15 -55.37 18.86
C MET A 1 -27.99 -54.34 17.74
N GLY A 2 -28.52 -53.13 17.94
CA GLY A 2 -28.52 -52.05 16.97
C GLY A 2 -27.42 -51.06 17.27
N LEU A 3 -26.55 -50.84 16.29
CA LEU A 3 -25.47 -49.88 16.36
C LEU A 3 -25.98 -48.50 15.93
N LEU A 4 -26.09 -47.60 16.89
CA LEU A 4 -26.49 -46.21 16.66
C LEU A 4 -25.24 -45.43 16.12
N MET A 5 -25.24 -45.08 14.84
CA MET A 5 -24.24 -44.15 14.26
C MET A 5 -24.61 -42.73 14.64
N MET A 6 -23.81 -42.13 15.51
CA MET A 6 -23.87 -40.70 15.84
C MET A 6 -23.18 -39.89 14.75
N ALA A 7 -23.96 -39.19 13.93
CA ALA A 7 -23.45 -38.22 12.95
C ALA A 7 -23.05 -36.93 13.69
N VAL A 8 -21.75 -36.65 13.76
CA VAL A 8 -21.23 -35.37 14.22
C VAL A 8 -21.43 -34.35 13.14
N LEU A 9 -22.42 -33.46 13.29
CA LEU A 9 -22.56 -32.28 12.48
C LEU A 9 -21.44 -31.30 12.84
N CYS A 10 -20.38 -31.23 12.02
CA CYS A 10 -19.46 -30.09 12.01
C CYS A 10 -20.19 -28.87 11.45
N THR A 11 -20.77 -28.03 12.34
CA THR A 11 -21.18 -26.67 11.96
C THR A 11 -19.94 -25.84 11.73
N GLY A 12 -19.49 -25.78 10.48
CA GLY A 12 -18.48 -24.81 10.06
C GLY A 12 -19.01 -23.40 10.30
N LEU A 13 -18.41 -22.70 11.25
CA LEU A 13 -18.59 -21.25 11.40
C LEU A 13 -18.08 -20.59 10.12
N PHE A 14 -19.00 -20.25 9.23
CA PHE A 14 -18.76 -19.40 8.08
C PHE A 14 -18.47 -17.99 8.64
N PHE A 15 -17.20 -17.64 8.84
CA PHE A 15 -16.82 -16.25 8.98
C PHE A 15 -17.03 -15.61 7.60
N PRO A 16 -17.96 -14.65 7.45
CA PRO A 16 -18.05 -13.91 6.20
C PRO A 16 -16.72 -13.18 6.05
N GLY A 17 -15.89 -13.64 5.14
CA GLY A 17 -14.73 -12.88 4.70
C GLY A 17 -15.25 -11.51 4.28
N HIS A 18 -14.83 -10.45 4.97
CA HIS A 18 -15.09 -9.09 4.55
C HIS A 18 -14.39 -8.92 3.20
N SER A 19 -15.12 -9.16 2.11
CA SER A 19 -14.69 -8.69 0.80
C SER A 19 -14.65 -7.18 0.91
N SER A 20 -13.44 -6.63 1.08
CA SER A 20 -13.24 -5.19 0.96
C SER A 20 -13.81 -4.80 -0.40
N ALA A 21 -14.94 -4.12 -0.40
CA ALA A 21 -15.50 -3.56 -1.61
C ALA A 21 -14.40 -2.69 -2.25
N ALA A 22 -14.18 -2.84 -3.55
CA ALA A 22 -13.15 -2.05 -4.22
C ALA A 22 -13.55 -0.57 -4.21
N LEU A 23 -12.63 0.33 -3.89
CA LEU A 23 -12.85 1.77 -3.93
C LEU A 23 -13.59 2.16 -5.23
N GLY A 24 -14.77 2.76 -5.06
CA GLY A 24 -15.67 3.15 -6.15
C GLY A 24 -16.96 2.37 -6.24
N SER A 25 -17.22 1.42 -5.32
CA SER A 25 -18.50 0.74 -5.20
C SER A 25 -19.59 1.66 -4.65
N GLN A 26 -19.21 2.70 -3.93
CA GLN A 26 -20.10 3.70 -3.33
C GLN A 26 -19.50 5.10 -3.38
N MET A 27 -20.36 6.10 -3.24
CA MET A 27 -19.96 7.49 -3.09
C MET A 27 -19.46 7.73 -1.66
N LEU A 28 -18.33 8.44 -1.50
CA LEU A 28 -17.74 8.77 -0.22
C LEU A 28 -17.85 10.27 0.05
N SER A 29 -18.29 10.63 1.25
CA SER A 29 -18.49 12.00 1.67
C SER A 29 -18.22 12.14 3.18
N THR A 30 -18.31 13.36 3.71
CA THR A 30 -18.14 13.64 5.13
C THR A 30 -19.02 12.72 5.99
N GLY A 31 -18.41 12.12 7.01
CA GLY A 31 -19.03 11.14 7.89
C GLY A 31 -18.83 9.68 7.48
N SER A 32 -18.44 9.39 6.24
CA SER A 32 -18.08 8.02 5.84
C SER A 32 -16.88 7.51 6.66
N SER A 33 -16.93 6.24 7.11
CA SER A 33 -15.85 5.62 7.87
C SER A 33 -15.73 4.15 7.49
N ASN A 34 -14.75 3.81 6.65
CA ASN A 34 -14.52 2.46 6.13
C ASN A 34 -13.18 2.33 5.40
N SER A 35 -12.89 1.12 4.90
CA SER A 35 -11.68 0.83 4.11
C SER A 35 -11.58 1.60 2.80
N ASP A 36 -12.71 1.98 2.17
CA ASP A 36 -12.73 2.73 0.93
C ASP A 36 -12.27 4.18 1.15
N VAL A 37 -12.66 4.78 2.30
CA VAL A 37 -12.13 6.09 2.72
C VAL A 37 -10.63 6.02 2.94
N LYS A 38 -10.14 4.94 3.57
CA LYS A 38 -8.69 4.73 3.74
C LYS A 38 -7.96 4.65 2.40
N GLN A 39 -8.48 3.86 1.45
CA GLN A 39 -7.91 3.78 0.11
C GLN A 39 -7.97 5.14 -0.63
N LEU A 40 -9.07 5.87 -0.51
CA LEU A 40 -9.19 7.22 -1.08
C LEU A 40 -8.11 8.14 -0.52
N GLN A 41 -7.89 8.15 0.79
CA GLN A 41 -6.84 8.93 1.43
C GLN A 41 -5.45 8.55 0.92
N GLU A 42 -5.15 7.24 0.76
CA GLU A 42 -3.90 6.75 0.16
C GLU A 42 -3.69 7.30 -1.27
N TYR A 43 -4.74 7.33 -2.09
CA TYR A 43 -4.66 7.96 -3.42
C TYR A 43 -4.50 9.49 -3.35
N LEU A 44 -5.18 10.17 -2.43
CA LEU A 44 -5.03 11.63 -2.23
C LEU A 44 -3.61 12.00 -1.80
N MET A 45 -2.97 11.17 -0.97
CA MET A 45 -1.54 11.28 -0.63
C MET A 45 -0.66 11.08 -1.87
N THR A 46 -0.92 10.02 -2.64
CA THR A 46 -0.22 9.74 -3.91
C THR A 46 -0.29 10.93 -4.87
N LYS A 47 -1.39 11.69 -4.85
CA LYS A 47 -1.57 12.92 -5.66
C LYS A 47 -1.00 14.18 -5.00
N GLY A 48 -0.41 14.07 -3.82
CA GLY A 48 0.18 15.22 -3.10
C GLY A 48 -0.83 16.23 -2.59
N VAL A 49 -2.11 15.86 -2.47
CA VAL A 49 -3.18 16.77 -2.03
C VAL A 49 -3.67 16.51 -0.60
N PHE A 50 -3.25 15.42 0.04
CA PHE A 50 -3.59 15.11 1.42
C PHE A 50 -2.46 15.57 2.35
N PRO A 51 -2.75 16.38 3.39
CA PRO A 51 -1.70 17.03 4.20
C PRO A 51 -1.13 16.14 5.31
N TYR A 52 -1.71 14.98 5.55
CA TYR A 52 -1.29 14.06 6.61
C TYR A 52 -0.74 12.76 6.06
N HIS A 53 -0.05 12.05 6.93
CA HIS A 53 0.77 10.87 6.63
C HIS A 53 0.06 9.55 6.93
N THR A 54 -1.14 9.64 7.55
CA THR A 54 -1.88 8.47 7.96
C THR A 54 -3.27 8.49 7.36
N ALA A 55 -3.61 7.41 6.66
CA ALA A 55 -4.96 7.16 6.18
C ALA A 55 -5.80 6.59 7.33
N THR A 56 -6.64 7.44 7.92
CA THR A 56 -7.45 7.09 9.10
C THR A 56 -8.67 6.23 8.77
N GLY A 57 -9.13 6.27 7.52
CA GLY A 57 -10.39 5.65 7.11
C GLY A 57 -11.63 6.47 7.48
N TYR A 58 -11.47 7.67 8.06
CA TYR A 58 -12.56 8.59 8.37
C TYR A 58 -12.58 9.79 7.42
N TYR A 59 -13.72 10.03 6.78
CA TYR A 59 -13.93 11.16 5.88
C TYR A 59 -14.34 12.39 6.66
N GLY A 60 -13.37 13.06 7.27
CA GLY A 60 -13.53 14.33 8.00
C GLY A 60 -13.31 15.56 7.10
N PRO A 61 -13.28 16.77 7.70
CA PRO A 61 -13.04 18.02 6.97
C PRO A 61 -11.75 18.03 6.17
N ILE A 62 -10.72 17.36 6.66
CA ILE A 62 -9.40 17.24 6.00
C ILE A 62 -9.52 16.43 4.71
N THR A 63 -10.18 15.28 4.75
CA THR A 63 -10.40 14.43 3.57
C THR A 63 -11.25 15.19 2.54
N LYS A 64 -12.30 15.90 3.01
CA LYS A 64 -13.13 16.75 2.15
C LYS A 64 -12.28 17.79 1.42
N GLY A 65 -11.48 18.58 2.16
CA GLY A 65 -10.61 19.60 1.57
C GLY A 65 -9.56 19.03 0.61
N ALA A 66 -9.05 17.82 0.86
CA ALA A 66 -8.14 17.14 -0.05
C ALA A 66 -8.85 16.69 -1.35
N VAL A 67 -10.10 16.21 -1.24
CA VAL A 67 -10.92 15.87 -2.40
C VAL A 67 -11.25 17.11 -3.22
N GLU A 68 -11.61 18.22 -2.59
CA GLU A 68 -11.85 19.50 -3.29
C GLU A 68 -10.62 19.97 -4.06
N ARG A 69 -9.43 19.95 -3.44
CA ARG A 69 -8.17 20.28 -4.13
C ARG A 69 -7.90 19.35 -5.31
N PHE A 70 -8.12 18.05 -5.16
CA PHE A 70 -7.95 17.11 -6.25
C PHE A 70 -8.95 17.35 -7.39
N GLN A 71 -10.21 17.62 -7.05
CA GLN A 71 -11.27 17.94 -8.02
C GLN A 71 -10.91 19.20 -8.84
N GLU A 72 -10.45 20.26 -8.18
CA GLU A 72 -10.01 21.50 -8.81
C GLU A 72 -8.84 21.24 -9.77
N GLN A 73 -7.77 20.59 -9.32
CA GLN A 73 -6.61 20.23 -10.14
C GLN A 73 -6.99 19.33 -11.34
N SER A 74 -8.01 18.50 -11.15
CA SER A 74 -8.50 17.56 -12.16
C SER A 74 -9.59 18.14 -13.07
N ARG A 75 -9.99 19.40 -12.87
CA ARG A 75 -11.08 20.08 -13.58
C ARG A 75 -12.41 19.31 -13.47
N LEU A 76 -12.69 18.81 -12.28
CA LEU A 76 -13.96 18.18 -11.91
C LEU A 76 -14.84 19.19 -11.18
N LYS A 77 -16.12 18.85 -10.99
CA LYS A 77 -16.99 19.60 -10.08
C LYS A 77 -16.40 19.57 -8.67
N VAL A 78 -16.15 20.74 -8.08
CA VAL A 78 -15.59 20.89 -6.73
C VAL A 78 -16.74 20.88 -5.72
N ASP A 79 -17.09 19.70 -5.22
CA ASP A 79 -18.16 19.51 -4.24
C ASP A 79 -17.69 18.78 -2.97
N GLY A 80 -16.43 18.38 -2.93
CA GLY A 80 -15.84 17.65 -1.82
C GLY A 80 -16.45 16.26 -1.62
N VAL A 81 -17.06 15.68 -2.66
CA VAL A 81 -17.65 14.35 -2.65
C VAL A 81 -16.87 13.45 -3.60
N ALA A 82 -16.36 12.33 -3.10
CA ALA A 82 -15.67 11.37 -3.93
C ALA A 82 -16.69 10.43 -4.60
N GLY A 83 -17.36 10.93 -5.63
CA GLY A 83 -18.24 10.17 -6.51
C GLY A 83 -17.47 9.45 -7.61
N SER A 84 -18.18 8.76 -8.51
CA SER A 84 -17.61 7.92 -9.58
C SER A 84 -16.59 8.65 -10.45
N ALA A 85 -16.84 9.91 -10.83
CA ALA A 85 -15.93 10.72 -11.62
C ALA A 85 -14.61 11.01 -10.88
N THR A 86 -14.70 11.42 -9.62
CA THR A 86 -13.54 11.69 -8.75
C THR A 86 -12.73 10.42 -8.54
N ILE A 87 -13.40 9.31 -8.19
CA ILE A 87 -12.74 8.03 -7.94
C ILE A 87 -12.08 7.45 -9.19
N SER A 88 -12.74 7.53 -10.33
CA SER A 88 -12.16 7.07 -11.60
C SER A 88 -10.90 7.86 -11.96
N LYS A 89 -10.91 9.17 -11.72
CA LYS A 89 -9.80 10.06 -12.05
C LYS A 89 -8.61 9.89 -11.09
N ILE A 90 -8.87 9.76 -9.78
CA ILE A 90 -7.81 9.65 -8.77
C ILE A 90 -7.05 8.32 -8.89
N LYS A 91 -7.71 7.24 -9.31
CA LYS A 91 -7.11 5.90 -9.50
C LYS A 91 -6.16 5.81 -10.69
N VAL A 92 -6.10 6.81 -11.56
CA VAL A 92 -5.14 6.85 -12.67
C VAL A 92 -3.76 7.20 -12.12
N LEU A 93 -2.78 6.30 -12.29
CA LEU A 93 -1.39 6.51 -11.87
C LEU A 93 -0.53 6.87 -13.08
N ARG A 94 0.43 7.80 -12.88
CA ARG A 94 1.32 8.33 -13.91
C ARG A 94 2.67 8.75 -13.33
N SER A 95 3.61 9.11 -14.19
CA SER A 95 4.91 9.64 -13.78
C SER A 95 4.76 10.78 -12.75
N GLY A 96 5.58 10.72 -11.70
CA GLY A 96 5.56 11.62 -10.55
C GLY A 96 4.67 11.17 -9.39
N ASP A 97 3.74 10.23 -9.61
CA ASP A 97 2.98 9.62 -8.51
C ASP A 97 3.91 8.75 -7.63
N MET A 98 3.65 8.72 -6.33
CA MET A 98 4.40 7.87 -5.42
C MET A 98 3.50 7.37 -4.30
N GLY A 99 3.90 6.24 -3.70
CA GLY A 99 3.20 5.70 -2.56
C GLY A 99 2.63 4.32 -2.79
N LYS A 100 1.80 3.90 -1.85
CA LYS A 100 1.24 2.55 -1.80
C LYS A 100 0.49 2.11 -3.06
N PRO A 101 -0.31 2.94 -3.73
CA PRO A 101 -0.90 2.59 -5.02
C PRO A 101 0.14 2.28 -6.12
N VAL A 102 1.30 2.96 -6.11
CA VAL A 102 2.38 2.69 -7.08
C VAL A 102 3.10 1.38 -6.74
N ILE A 103 3.32 1.09 -5.45
CA ILE A 103 3.87 -0.20 -5.00
C ILE A 103 3.00 -1.35 -5.53
N GLU A 104 1.68 -1.24 -5.39
CA GLU A 104 0.78 -2.27 -5.89
C GLU A 104 0.86 -2.43 -7.41
N LEU A 105 0.91 -1.32 -8.14
CA LEU A 105 1.11 -1.33 -9.60
C LEU A 105 2.41 -2.06 -9.98
N GLN A 106 3.54 -1.70 -9.37
CA GLN A 106 4.84 -2.30 -9.66
C GLN A 106 4.85 -3.81 -9.37
N ARG A 107 4.19 -4.25 -8.29
CA ARG A 107 4.02 -5.68 -7.99
C ARG A 107 3.20 -6.41 -9.05
N LEU A 108 2.10 -5.81 -9.49
CA LEU A 108 1.29 -6.37 -10.58
C LEU A 108 2.12 -6.49 -11.86
N LEU A 109 2.89 -5.48 -12.23
CA LEU A 109 3.78 -5.50 -13.39
C LEU A 109 4.87 -6.58 -13.27
N LYS A 110 5.43 -6.79 -12.07
CA LYS A 110 6.35 -7.90 -11.80
C LYS A 110 5.70 -9.26 -12.04
N ALA A 111 4.46 -9.45 -11.59
CA ALA A 111 3.72 -10.69 -11.84
C ALA A 111 3.55 -11.00 -13.34
N TRP A 112 3.54 -9.97 -14.18
CA TRP A 112 3.50 -10.08 -15.64
C TRP A 112 4.88 -10.12 -16.29
N ASN A 113 5.99 -10.13 -15.51
CA ASN A 113 7.37 -10.08 -15.98
C ASN A 113 7.65 -8.89 -16.91
N THR A 114 7.00 -7.73 -16.62
CA THR A 114 7.18 -6.48 -17.37
C THR A 114 7.88 -5.40 -16.55
N TYR A 115 8.26 -5.68 -15.30
CA TYR A 115 8.97 -4.78 -14.41
C TYR A 115 10.11 -5.52 -13.70
N ASP A 116 11.34 -5.20 -14.06
CA ASP A 116 12.53 -5.86 -13.52
C ASP A 116 13.23 -5.04 -12.43
N SER A 117 12.85 -3.76 -12.29
CA SER A 117 13.40 -2.87 -11.28
C SER A 117 12.84 -3.16 -9.87
N THR A 118 13.40 -2.52 -8.87
CA THR A 118 12.96 -2.62 -7.48
C THR A 118 11.55 -2.03 -7.31
N VAL A 119 10.73 -2.66 -6.47
CA VAL A 119 9.41 -2.13 -6.08
C VAL A 119 9.63 -1.04 -5.04
N ASP A 120 9.79 0.18 -5.48
CA ASP A 120 10.16 1.36 -4.66
C ASP A 120 8.98 2.31 -4.36
N GLY A 121 7.83 2.09 -5.00
CA GLY A 121 6.67 2.95 -4.86
C GLY A 121 6.79 4.29 -5.57
N ILE A 122 7.75 4.47 -6.46
CA ILE A 122 7.96 5.68 -7.25
C ILE A 122 7.57 5.41 -8.71
N TYR A 123 6.64 6.18 -9.24
CA TYR A 123 6.30 6.10 -10.67
C TYR A 123 7.31 6.90 -11.50
N GLY A 124 8.52 6.39 -11.56
CA GLY A 124 9.61 6.92 -12.39
C GLY A 124 9.63 6.28 -13.80
N ASP A 125 10.71 6.53 -14.55
CA ASP A 125 10.87 6.09 -15.95
C ASP A 125 10.81 4.58 -16.11
N SER A 126 11.33 3.81 -15.14
CA SER A 126 11.24 2.35 -15.13
C SER A 126 9.79 1.86 -15.05
N THR A 127 8.97 2.52 -14.23
CA THR A 127 7.54 2.21 -14.11
C THR A 127 6.77 2.63 -15.36
N VAL A 128 7.06 3.81 -15.93
CA VAL A 128 6.48 4.27 -17.21
C VAL A 128 6.75 3.25 -18.31
N SER A 129 8.01 2.85 -18.47
CA SER A 129 8.44 1.88 -19.49
C SER A 129 7.78 0.51 -19.32
N ALA A 130 7.68 0.04 -18.07
CA ALA A 130 7.03 -1.22 -17.75
C ALA A 130 5.53 -1.20 -18.04
N VAL A 131 4.84 -0.12 -17.69
CA VAL A 131 3.41 0.06 -17.99
C VAL A 131 3.20 0.10 -19.50
N ALA A 132 3.99 0.87 -20.26
CA ALA A 132 3.89 0.95 -21.71
C ALA A 132 4.13 -0.42 -22.37
N SER A 133 5.14 -1.16 -21.92
CA SER A 133 5.44 -2.51 -22.41
C SER A 133 4.29 -3.48 -22.11
N PHE A 134 3.76 -3.46 -20.88
CA PHE A 134 2.59 -4.26 -20.51
C PHE A 134 1.38 -3.93 -21.39
N GLN A 135 1.08 -2.65 -21.55
CA GLN A 135 -0.04 -2.17 -22.38
C GLN A 135 0.08 -2.66 -23.83
N LYS A 136 1.27 -2.52 -24.42
CA LYS A 136 1.58 -3.05 -25.76
C LYS A 136 1.33 -4.55 -25.86
N ASN A 137 1.82 -5.32 -24.89
CA ASN A 137 1.65 -6.77 -24.84
C ASN A 137 0.18 -7.20 -24.66
N GLN A 138 -0.66 -6.33 -24.06
CA GLN A 138 -2.08 -6.57 -23.87
C GLN A 138 -2.97 -5.98 -24.99
N GLY A 139 -2.37 -5.40 -26.03
CA GLY A 139 -3.11 -4.80 -27.15
C GLY A 139 -3.98 -3.60 -26.74
N ILE A 140 -3.57 -2.85 -25.73
CA ILE A 140 -4.22 -1.59 -25.33
C ILE A 140 -3.30 -0.41 -25.58
N THR A 141 -3.83 0.84 -25.53
CA THR A 141 -3.06 2.06 -25.76
C THR A 141 -1.81 2.08 -24.87
N SER A 142 -0.63 2.13 -25.50
CA SER A 142 0.67 2.12 -24.83
C SER A 142 1.14 3.54 -24.52
N ASP A 143 0.50 4.16 -23.52
CA ASP A 143 0.75 5.56 -23.11
C ASP A 143 1.59 5.67 -21.83
N GLY A 144 1.94 4.55 -21.22
CA GLY A 144 2.67 4.53 -19.96
C GLY A 144 1.87 5.07 -18.76
N ILE A 145 0.55 5.17 -18.87
CA ILE A 145 -0.36 5.65 -17.81
C ILE A 145 -1.22 4.49 -17.32
N ALA A 146 -1.16 4.18 -16.03
CA ALA A 146 -1.93 3.08 -15.46
C ALA A 146 -3.35 3.54 -15.09
N GLY A 147 -4.25 3.46 -16.04
CA GLY A 147 -5.68 3.74 -15.89
C GLY A 147 -6.53 2.49 -15.67
N PRO A 148 -7.88 2.63 -15.62
CA PRO A 148 -8.80 1.52 -15.36
C PRO A 148 -8.62 0.31 -16.29
N LYS A 149 -8.39 0.55 -17.58
CA LYS A 149 -8.16 -0.53 -18.57
C LYS A 149 -6.87 -1.29 -18.25
N THR A 150 -5.79 -0.58 -17.92
CA THR A 150 -4.51 -1.16 -17.53
C THR A 150 -4.66 -2.02 -16.28
N PHE A 151 -5.28 -1.50 -15.23
CA PHE A 151 -5.51 -2.26 -13.99
C PHE A 151 -6.44 -3.45 -14.18
N SER A 152 -7.47 -3.36 -15.02
CA SER A 152 -8.35 -4.48 -15.34
C SER A 152 -7.57 -5.65 -15.95
N LYS A 153 -6.61 -5.35 -16.85
CA LYS A 153 -5.73 -6.38 -17.45
C LYS A 153 -4.70 -6.91 -16.46
N LEU A 154 -4.06 -6.03 -15.69
CA LEU A 154 -3.05 -6.42 -14.70
C LEU A 154 -3.61 -7.41 -13.66
N ARG A 155 -4.82 -7.19 -13.18
CA ARG A 155 -5.46 -8.04 -12.17
C ARG A 155 -5.92 -9.40 -12.67
N GLN A 156 -5.86 -9.68 -13.97
CA GLN A 156 -6.13 -11.02 -14.51
C GLN A 156 -5.07 -12.03 -14.10
N LYS A 157 -3.90 -11.57 -13.72
CA LYS A 157 -2.84 -12.41 -13.15
C LYS A 157 -2.54 -11.93 -11.73
N SER A 158 -2.94 -12.70 -10.74
CA SER A 158 -2.56 -12.41 -9.35
C SER A 158 -1.07 -12.70 -9.16
N PRO A 159 -0.34 -11.85 -8.44
CA PRO A 159 1.02 -12.20 -8.01
C PRO A 159 0.97 -13.48 -7.17
N SER A 160 1.77 -14.48 -7.56
CA SER A 160 2.00 -15.64 -6.69
C SER A 160 3.10 -15.29 -5.71
N TYR A 161 2.80 -15.36 -4.42
CA TYR A 161 3.78 -15.16 -3.36
C TYR A 161 3.96 -16.45 -2.59
N SER A 162 5.19 -16.86 -2.33
CA SER A 162 5.49 -17.71 -1.20
C SER A 162 5.41 -16.87 0.08
N THR A 163 4.92 -17.46 1.15
CA THR A 163 4.83 -16.76 2.43
C THR A 163 5.63 -17.52 3.48
N ARG A 164 6.38 -16.78 4.29
CA ARG A 164 6.97 -17.30 5.51
C ARG A 164 6.68 -16.37 6.67
N SER A 165 6.43 -16.94 7.84
CA SER A 165 6.15 -16.18 9.05
C SER A 165 7.13 -16.57 10.15
N PHE A 166 7.65 -15.57 10.86
CA PHE A 166 8.58 -15.77 11.98
C PHE A 166 8.50 -14.57 12.93
N THR A 167 9.03 -14.74 14.12
CA THR A 167 9.14 -13.67 15.12
C THR A 167 10.41 -12.88 14.89
N VAL A 168 10.32 -11.57 15.03
CA VAL A 168 11.43 -10.60 14.92
C VAL A 168 11.38 -9.63 16.10
N ASN A 169 12.54 -9.11 16.51
CA ASN A 169 12.60 -7.96 17.42
C ASN A 169 12.37 -6.68 16.63
N SER A 170 11.37 -5.90 17.02
CA SER A 170 10.97 -4.68 16.35
C SER A 170 11.21 -3.46 17.21
N SER A 171 11.76 -2.41 16.62
CA SER A 171 11.76 -1.03 17.11
C SER A 171 11.05 -0.11 16.12
N ALA A 172 11.06 1.20 16.37
CA ALA A 172 10.47 2.19 15.48
C ALA A 172 11.43 3.35 15.24
N TYR A 173 11.35 3.95 14.04
CA TYR A 173 12.12 5.13 13.67
C TYR A 173 11.24 6.20 13.00
N THR A 174 11.74 7.45 13.01
CA THR A 174 11.12 8.61 12.34
C THR A 174 11.99 9.10 11.20
N ALA A 175 11.47 9.98 10.34
CA ALA A 175 12.25 10.58 9.25
C ALA A 175 13.18 11.72 9.73
N ASP A 176 12.94 12.24 10.94
CA ASP A 176 13.53 13.49 11.45
C ASP A 176 14.67 13.23 12.47
N CYS A 177 15.44 12.17 12.29
CA CYS A 177 16.59 11.91 13.15
C CYS A 177 17.83 12.72 12.70
N ASP A 178 18.68 13.14 13.67
CA ASP A 178 19.94 13.82 13.37
C ASP A 178 20.81 12.98 12.43
N GLY A 179 21.18 13.54 11.28
CA GLY A 179 21.97 12.86 10.26
C GLY A 179 21.19 11.94 9.32
N CYS A 180 19.86 11.85 9.47
CA CYS A 180 19.02 11.10 8.55
C CYS A 180 18.77 11.89 7.26
N SER A 181 18.84 11.19 6.11
CA SER A 181 18.53 11.79 4.80
C SER A 181 17.03 11.98 4.55
N GLY A 182 16.17 11.44 5.42
CA GLY A 182 14.73 11.34 5.20
C GLY A 182 14.36 10.40 4.06
N LYS A 183 15.33 9.66 3.48
CA LYS A 183 15.11 8.72 2.38
C LYS A 183 15.53 7.32 2.80
N THR A 184 14.70 6.36 2.43
CA THR A 184 15.00 4.93 2.63
C THR A 184 16.14 4.47 1.71
N ARG A 185 16.68 3.28 1.99
CA ARG A 185 17.66 2.60 1.12
C ARG A 185 17.17 2.44 -0.33
N MET A 186 15.86 2.27 -0.52
CA MET A 186 15.22 2.16 -1.84
C MET A 186 14.84 3.52 -2.45
N GLY A 187 15.21 4.65 -1.83
CA GLY A 187 14.98 5.99 -2.35
C GLY A 187 13.60 6.58 -2.05
N ILE A 188 12.78 5.92 -1.24
CA ILE A 188 11.50 6.46 -0.79
C ILE A 188 11.77 7.66 0.13
N ASP A 189 11.24 8.82 -0.24
CA ASP A 189 11.30 10.03 0.56
C ASP A 189 10.22 9.97 1.65
N LEU A 190 10.65 9.70 2.89
CA LEU A 190 9.74 9.50 4.03
C LEU A 190 9.07 10.80 4.49
N GLN A 191 9.62 11.96 4.14
CA GLN A 191 8.99 13.25 4.43
C GLN A 191 7.82 13.53 3.48
N LYS A 192 7.90 13.00 2.25
CA LYS A 192 6.83 13.10 1.25
C LYS A 192 5.90 11.90 1.27
N TYR A 193 6.47 10.70 1.48
CA TYR A 193 5.77 9.43 1.51
C TYR A 193 5.55 8.98 2.97
N ASN A 194 4.79 9.72 3.68
CA ASN A 194 4.67 9.61 5.12
C ASN A 194 3.43 8.81 5.61
N ASP A 195 2.54 8.33 4.72
CA ASP A 195 1.62 7.22 5.01
C ASP A 195 2.31 5.87 4.79
N GLY A 196 3.55 5.91 4.32
CA GLY A 196 4.31 4.76 3.93
C GLY A 196 4.56 3.83 5.09
N LYS A 197 3.81 2.77 5.14
CA LYS A 197 4.15 1.61 5.94
C LYS A 197 5.43 1.01 5.37
N VAL A 198 6.57 1.54 5.86
CA VAL A 198 7.93 1.12 5.51
C VAL A 198 8.56 0.44 6.71
N VAL A 199 9.35 -0.58 6.45
CA VAL A 199 10.21 -1.21 7.47
C VAL A 199 11.64 -1.26 6.99
N ALA A 200 12.57 -0.94 7.88
CA ALA A 200 13.98 -1.25 7.73
C ALA A 200 14.20 -2.70 8.16
N VAL A 201 15.00 -3.43 7.39
CA VAL A 201 15.22 -4.87 7.53
C VAL A 201 16.68 -5.21 7.27
N ASP A 202 17.07 -6.42 7.69
CA ASP A 202 18.26 -7.08 7.15
C ASP A 202 17.89 -7.72 5.80
N PRO A 203 18.50 -7.30 4.67
CA PRO A 203 18.15 -7.83 3.34
C PRO A 203 18.46 -9.33 3.17
N ASP A 204 19.37 -9.89 3.97
CA ASP A 204 19.69 -11.32 3.96
C ASP A 204 18.57 -12.15 4.63
N VAL A 205 17.72 -11.50 5.44
CA VAL A 205 16.59 -12.14 6.13
C VAL A 205 15.26 -11.79 5.45
N ILE A 206 15.05 -10.53 5.11
CA ILE A 206 13.84 -10.06 4.42
C ILE A 206 14.28 -9.26 3.19
N PRO A 207 14.18 -9.80 1.98
CA PRO A 207 14.63 -9.10 0.78
C PRO A 207 13.95 -7.73 0.62
N LEU A 208 14.73 -6.71 0.23
CA LEU A 208 14.17 -5.40 -0.09
C LEU A 208 13.13 -5.51 -1.21
N GLY A 209 12.05 -4.73 -1.10
CA GLY A 209 10.90 -4.80 -1.99
C GLY A 209 9.86 -5.86 -1.58
N SER A 210 10.12 -6.69 -0.56
CA SER A 210 9.13 -7.64 -0.05
C SER A 210 7.93 -6.91 0.56
N LYS A 211 6.73 -7.42 0.28
CA LYS A 211 5.55 -7.08 1.08
C LYS A 211 5.66 -7.82 2.41
N VAL A 212 5.48 -7.09 3.49
CA VAL A 212 5.46 -7.68 4.84
C VAL A 212 4.17 -7.32 5.57
N VAL A 213 3.69 -8.21 6.42
CA VAL A 213 2.65 -7.91 7.40
C VAL A 213 3.27 -8.05 8.77
N VAL A 214 3.32 -6.95 9.52
CA VAL A 214 3.89 -6.86 10.86
C VAL A 214 2.75 -6.77 11.87
N GLU A 215 2.75 -7.64 12.85
CA GLU A 215 1.74 -7.67 13.93
C GLU A 215 1.70 -6.33 14.66
N GLY A 216 0.49 -5.77 14.85
CA GLY A 216 0.28 -4.47 15.48
C GLY A 216 0.64 -3.26 14.60
N TYR A 217 1.40 -3.45 13.51
CA TYR A 217 1.77 -2.37 12.58
C TYR A 217 0.98 -2.42 11.28
N GLY A 218 0.73 -3.62 10.76
CA GLY A 218 -0.03 -3.84 9.51
C GLY A 218 0.84 -4.13 8.31
N THR A 219 0.27 -3.97 7.12
CA THR A 219 0.98 -4.22 5.85
C THR A 219 1.97 -3.11 5.54
N ALA A 220 3.19 -3.49 5.20
CA ALA A 220 4.30 -2.58 4.89
C ALA A 220 5.14 -3.10 3.71
N ILE A 221 6.10 -2.30 3.29
CA ILE A 221 7.16 -2.69 2.37
C ILE A 221 8.50 -2.70 3.11
N ALA A 222 9.30 -3.73 2.89
CA ALA A 222 10.71 -3.77 3.29
C ALA A 222 11.50 -2.87 2.33
N ALA A 223 11.71 -1.61 2.68
CA ALA A 223 12.28 -0.63 1.76
C ALA A 223 13.47 0.13 2.33
N ASP A 224 13.86 -0.20 3.56
CA ASP A 224 14.98 0.45 4.21
C ASP A 224 15.93 -0.55 4.86
N THR A 225 17.12 -0.05 5.22
CA THR A 225 18.12 -0.79 5.99
C THR A 225 18.71 0.14 7.03
N GLY A 226 19.14 -0.40 8.15
CA GLY A 226 19.83 0.35 9.20
C GLY A 226 21.11 -0.37 9.65
N GLY A 227 22.16 0.38 9.99
CA GLY A 227 23.42 -0.22 10.46
C GLY A 227 23.27 -1.08 11.72
N GLY A 228 22.20 -0.86 12.49
CA GLY A 228 21.85 -1.66 13.67
C GLY A 228 20.80 -2.74 13.42
N ILE A 229 20.28 -2.87 12.20
CA ILE A 229 19.20 -3.81 11.86
C ILE A 229 19.83 -5.04 11.21
N ASN A 230 20.05 -6.08 12.02
CA ASN A 230 20.73 -7.30 11.59
C ASN A 230 19.91 -8.55 11.97
N GLY A 231 19.93 -9.56 11.13
CA GLY A 231 19.25 -10.83 11.39
C GLY A 231 17.73 -10.64 11.50
N LYS A 232 17.16 -11.22 12.55
CA LYS A 232 15.72 -11.12 12.83
C LYS A 232 15.35 -9.85 13.59
N MET A 233 15.82 -8.70 13.11
CA MET A 233 15.45 -7.38 13.61
C MET A 233 14.76 -6.59 12.50
N ILE A 234 13.79 -5.76 12.88
CA ILE A 234 13.14 -4.80 11.99
C ILE A 234 12.96 -3.47 12.71
N ASP A 235 12.89 -2.39 11.93
CA ASP A 235 12.58 -1.07 12.44
C ASP A 235 11.41 -0.49 11.63
N VAL A 236 10.27 -0.26 12.30
CA VAL A 236 9.06 0.21 11.61
C VAL A 236 9.08 1.74 11.54
N PHE A 237 8.77 2.29 10.36
CA PHE A 237 8.65 3.72 10.19
C PHE A 237 7.35 4.23 10.80
N ILE A 238 7.44 5.14 11.75
CA ILE A 238 6.30 5.84 12.37
C ILE A 238 6.59 7.33 12.30
N PRO A 239 5.79 8.13 11.54
CA PRO A 239 6.07 9.54 11.32
C PRO A 239 6.04 10.38 12.61
N ASP A 240 5.09 10.09 13.52
CA ASP A 240 4.97 10.79 14.78
C ASP A 240 5.97 10.25 15.81
N HIS A 241 6.76 11.15 16.41
CA HIS A 241 7.79 10.80 17.38
C HIS A 241 7.21 10.16 18.67
N GLY A 242 6.06 10.66 19.15
CA GLY A 242 5.39 10.10 20.33
C GLY A 242 4.89 8.68 20.07
N ASP A 243 4.32 8.45 18.90
CA ASP A 243 3.85 7.12 18.49
C ASP A 243 5.02 6.15 18.27
N ALA A 244 6.16 6.64 17.76
CA ALA A 244 7.37 5.84 17.62
C ALA A 244 7.93 5.41 19.00
N ILE A 245 7.93 6.32 19.98
CA ILE A 245 8.31 6.00 21.37
C ILE A 245 7.34 5.00 21.96
N ASN A 246 6.02 5.18 21.76
CA ASN A 246 4.97 4.30 22.27
C ASN A 246 5.03 2.89 21.65
N TRP A 247 5.50 2.76 20.41
CA TRP A 247 5.77 1.44 19.80
C TRP A 247 6.80 0.67 20.60
N GLY A 248 7.86 1.32 21.01
CA GLY A 248 8.92 0.79 21.81
C GLY A 248 9.70 -0.32 21.11
N ARG A 249 10.33 -1.18 21.93
CA ARG A 249 11.02 -2.38 21.46
C ARG A 249 10.29 -3.62 21.93
N LYS A 250 9.91 -4.51 20.99
CA LYS A 250 9.12 -5.71 21.29
C LYS A 250 9.27 -6.78 20.21
N ASP A 251 9.00 -8.01 20.60
CA ASP A 251 8.89 -9.10 19.64
C ASP A 251 7.53 -9.07 18.96
N VAL A 252 7.53 -9.18 17.64
CA VAL A 252 6.32 -9.21 16.82
C VAL A 252 6.41 -10.29 15.75
N LYS A 253 5.27 -10.84 15.36
CA LYS A 253 5.19 -11.76 14.23
C LYS A 253 5.24 -10.96 12.92
N VAL A 254 6.11 -11.37 12.01
CA VAL A 254 6.18 -10.87 10.65
C VAL A 254 5.79 -11.97 9.67
N THR A 255 4.96 -11.62 8.67
CA THR A 255 4.70 -12.47 7.51
C THR A 255 5.29 -11.79 6.28
N VAL A 256 6.25 -12.44 5.65
CA VAL A 256 6.93 -11.97 4.43
C VAL A 256 6.30 -12.63 3.22
N TYR A 257 5.98 -11.84 2.21
CA TYR A 257 5.47 -12.28 0.92
C TYR A 257 6.61 -12.12 -0.10
N GLU A 258 7.20 -13.24 -0.48
CA GLU A 258 8.31 -13.33 -1.45
C GLU A 258 7.79 -13.82 -2.80
N LYS A 259 8.40 -13.34 -3.89
CA LYS A 259 8.11 -13.80 -5.25
C LYS A 259 8.87 -15.10 -5.56
#